data_e82af5e8a347392ef29c7f5c1b098c71
#
_entry.id   e82af5e8a347392ef29c7f5c1b098c71
#
_cell.length_a   1.000
_cell.length_b   1.000
_cell.length_c   1.000
_cell.angle_alpha   90.00
_cell.angle_beta   90.00
_cell.angle_gamma   90.00
#
_symmetry.space_group_name_H-M   'P 1'
#
loop_
_entity.id
_entity.type
_entity.pdbx_description
1 polymer ?
#
loop_
_entity_poly.entity_id
_entity_poly.type
_entity_poly.pdbx_seq_one_letter_code
_entity_poly.pdbx_strand_id
1 'polypeptide(L)'
;MSKQNKAVLLPGTFFEKDIQKKLDYLNQKNLETVYVFDHSNNPVDTKLAMYEIRNSINLLQNYEERKFNIGTAVLNINKRKIDNLINKYINPFLEIDGFKLGLGLGDDKYEQNLPNFSNNLEEVLSYIVENFKLSKDGKSIFLGGQSNLIINTMKKYSVGINQWLGSVDSLYKKKEMFNKIDKPLGSISLCLNKKLVSRKNIDLEDIELIYIINESSSDNFYTQVDNFL
;
A
#
# COMPACT_ATOMS: atom_id res chain seq x y z
N MET A 1 22.18 7.69 -11.87
CA MET A 1 21.26 6.55 -11.69
C MET A 1 20.23 6.99 -10.65
N SER A 2 18.96 7.11 -11.03
CA SER A 2 17.90 7.37 -10.07
C SER A 2 17.83 6.20 -9.09
N LYS A 3 17.77 6.50 -7.79
CA LYS A 3 17.68 5.48 -6.75
C LYS A 3 16.27 4.88 -6.82
N GLN A 4 16.16 3.61 -7.17
CA GLN A 4 14.87 2.94 -7.21
C GLN A 4 14.26 2.88 -5.81
N ASN A 5 13.04 3.36 -5.67
CA ASN A 5 12.30 3.34 -4.41
C ASN A 5 11.81 1.93 -4.12
N LYS A 6 12.29 1.34 -3.03
CA LYS A 6 11.96 -0.02 -2.60
C LYS A 6 11.11 -0.01 -1.36
N ALA A 7 10.08 -0.83 -1.36
CA ALA A 7 9.16 -1.00 -0.24
C ALA A 7 8.84 -2.48 -0.02
N VAL A 8 8.33 -2.82 1.15
CA VAL A 8 7.81 -4.15 1.46
C VAL A 8 6.35 -4.08 1.89
N LEU A 9 5.58 -5.09 1.54
CA LEU A 9 4.24 -5.32 2.06
C LEU A 9 4.30 -6.48 3.05
N LEU A 10 3.99 -6.19 4.31
CA LEU A 10 4.09 -7.15 5.41
C LEU A 10 2.83 -8.01 5.54
N PRO A 11 2.99 -9.32 5.78
CA PRO A 11 1.87 -10.21 6.09
C PRO A 11 1.36 -9.99 7.53
N GLY A 12 0.15 -10.49 7.82
CA GLY A 12 -0.44 -10.42 9.16
C GLY A 12 0.43 -11.09 10.22
N THR A 13 1.02 -12.24 9.92
CA THR A 13 1.87 -13.01 10.82
C THR A 13 3.20 -12.32 11.17
N PHE A 14 3.58 -11.26 10.46
CA PHE A 14 4.75 -10.45 10.83
C PHE A 14 4.67 -9.97 12.28
N PHE A 15 3.48 -9.59 12.73
CA PHE A 15 3.25 -8.96 14.03
C PHE A 15 3.07 -9.95 15.19
N GLU A 16 3.20 -11.27 14.96
CA GLU A 16 2.97 -12.28 16.00
C GLU A 16 4.18 -12.53 16.90
N LYS A 17 5.39 -12.59 16.32
CA LYS A 17 6.61 -12.96 17.05
C LYS A 17 7.82 -12.15 16.59
N ASP A 18 8.74 -11.92 17.51
CA ASP A 18 10.04 -11.29 17.24
C ASP A 18 9.96 -9.96 16.49
N ILE A 19 8.89 -9.18 16.74
CA ILE A 19 8.60 -7.93 16.02
C ILE A 19 9.80 -7.00 16.03
N GLN A 20 10.40 -6.75 17.20
CA GLN A 20 11.53 -5.84 17.33
C GLN A 20 12.71 -6.26 16.42
N LYS A 21 13.11 -7.53 16.46
CA LYS A 21 14.21 -8.05 15.62
C LYS A 21 13.93 -7.92 14.12
N LYS A 22 12.67 -8.15 13.73
CA LYS A 22 12.26 -8.00 12.33
C LYS A 22 12.25 -6.54 11.89
N LEU A 23 11.84 -5.61 12.77
CA LEU A 23 11.87 -4.17 12.51
C LEU A 23 13.31 -3.66 12.42
N ASP A 24 14.18 -4.07 13.34
CA ASP A 24 15.61 -3.77 13.30
C ASP A 24 16.24 -4.22 11.99
N TYR A 25 15.86 -5.41 11.53
CA TYR A 25 16.33 -5.95 10.26
C TYR A 25 15.84 -5.14 9.05
N LEU A 26 14.56 -4.79 8.99
CA LEU A 26 14.03 -3.92 7.94
C LEU A 26 14.70 -2.54 7.95
N ASN A 27 14.96 -2.01 9.14
CA ASN A 27 15.57 -0.70 9.33
C ASN A 27 17.03 -0.61 8.83
N GLN A 28 17.73 -1.76 8.77
CA GLN A 28 19.06 -1.88 8.17
C GLN A 28 19.03 -1.94 6.63
N LYS A 29 17.87 -2.28 6.04
CA LYS A 29 17.68 -2.30 4.60
C LYS A 29 17.27 -0.92 4.13
N ASN A 30 17.82 -0.43 3.10
CA ASN A 30 17.52 0.90 2.57
C ASN A 30 16.09 0.96 1.94
N LEU A 31 15.08 0.73 2.77
CA LEU A 31 13.67 0.79 2.41
C LEU A 31 13.15 2.22 2.47
N GLU A 32 12.30 2.57 1.53
CA GLU A 32 11.57 3.83 1.59
C GLU A 32 10.29 3.69 2.41
N THR A 33 9.56 2.57 2.25
CA THR A 33 8.24 2.40 2.88
C THR A 33 8.00 0.96 3.30
N VAL A 34 7.34 0.80 4.45
CA VAL A 34 6.76 -0.45 4.92
C VAL A 34 5.26 -0.33 4.86
N TYR A 35 4.63 -1.19 4.07
CA TYR A 35 3.19 -1.24 3.89
C TYR A 35 2.54 -2.37 4.68
N VAL A 36 1.29 -2.14 5.09
CA VAL A 36 0.37 -3.15 5.61
C VAL A 36 -0.94 -3.12 4.82
N PHE A 37 -1.72 -4.19 4.86
CA PHE A 37 -2.98 -4.29 4.12
C PHE A 37 -4.18 -4.50 5.06
N ASP A 38 -5.38 -4.23 4.56
CA ASP A 38 -6.62 -4.21 5.33
C ASP A 38 -7.66 -5.19 4.77
N HIS A 39 -7.32 -6.48 4.71
CA HIS A 39 -8.30 -7.52 4.37
C HIS A 39 -9.17 -7.92 5.56
N SER A 40 -10.37 -8.42 5.31
CA SER A 40 -11.25 -9.01 6.32
C SER A 40 -10.82 -10.43 6.66
N ASN A 41 -10.37 -11.17 5.65
CA ASN A 41 -9.84 -12.51 5.78
C ASN A 41 -8.41 -12.56 5.28
N ASN A 42 -7.59 -13.44 5.84
CA ASN A 42 -6.24 -13.63 5.34
C ASN A 42 -6.27 -14.22 3.91
N PRO A 43 -5.70 -13.54 2.91
CA PRO A 43 -5.78 -13.97 1.51
C PRO A 43 -4.97 -15.24 1.21
N VAL A 44 -4.07 -15.64 2.12
CA VAL A 44 -3.26 -16.85 1.98
C VAL A 44 -4.01 -18.06 2.51
N ASP A 45 -4.54 -17.97 3.73
CA ASP A 45 -5.33 -18.98 4.39
C ASP A 45 -6.32 -18.29 5.34
N THR A 46 -7.61 -18.49 5.14
CA THR A 46 -8.67 -17.87 5.97
C THR A 46 -8.65 -18.30 7.44
N LYS A 47 -7.91 -19.36 7.78
CA LYS A 47 -7.70 -19.81 9.16
C LYS A 47 -6.60 -19.03 9.87
N LEU A 48 -5.73 -18.34 9.14
CA LEU A 48 -4.69 -17.51 9.72
C LEU A 48 -5.29 -16.20 10.25
N ALA A 49 -4.75 -15.74 11.38
CA ALA A 49 -5.18 -14.47 11.97
C ALA A 49 -4.88 -13.29 11.04
N MET A 50 -5.81 -12.32 11.06
CA MET A 50 -5.56 -10.98 10.49
C MET A 50 -5.40 -10.00 11.63
N TYR A 51 -4.34 -9.23 11.57
CA TYR A 51 -4.15 -8.11 12.49
C TYR A 51 -5.02 -6.93 12.03
N GLU A 52 -5.67 -6.29 12.98
CA GLU A 52 -6.37 -5.04 12.72
C GLU A 52 -5.35 -3.97 12.29
N ILE A 53 -5.62 -3.32 11.15
CA ILE A 53 -4.63 -2.45 10.49
C ILE A 53 -4.13 -1.30 11.37
N ARG A 54 -4.98 -0.72 12.25
CA ARG A 54 -4.54 0.33 13.18
C ARG A 54 -3.50 -0.19 14.17
N ASN A 55 -3.68 -1.43 14.65
CA ASN A 55 -2.72 -2.04 15.56
C ASN A 55 -1.37 -2.24 14.87
N SER A 56 -1.38 -2.69 13.61
CA SER A 56 -0.17 -2.83 12.80
C SER A 56 0.52 -1.48 12.57
N ILE A 57 -0.24 -0.45 12.20
CA ILE A 57 0.29 0.90 12.00
C ILE A 57 0.85 1.46 13.31
N ASN A 58 0.15 1.30 14.43
CA ASN A 58 0.64 1.77 15.74
C ASN A 58 1.95 1.08 16.15
N LEU A 59 2.10 -0.23 15.91
CA LEU A 59 3.34 -0.95 16.19
C LEU A 59 4.50 -0.43 15.33
N LEU A 60 4.27 -0.15 14.05
CA LEU A 60 5.27 0.43 13.17
C LEU A 60 5.61 1.88 13.56
N GLN A 61 4.61 2.68 13.94
CA GLN A 61 4.79 4.08 14.36
C GLN A 61 5.58 4.21 15.66
N ASN A 62 5.33 3.32 16.62
CA ASN A 62 6.00 3.33 17.92
C ASN A 62 7.43 2.76 17.88
N TYR A 63 7.90 2.31 16.72
CA TYR A 63 9.30 1.92 16.55
C TYR A 63 10.16 3.18 16.38
N GLU A 64 10.80 3.63 17.47
CA GLU A 64 11.51 4.93 17.57
C GLU A 64 12.67 5.08 16.57
N GLU A 65 13.40 3.99 16.28
CA GLU A 65 14.55 4.01 15.37
C GLU A 65 14.18 4.00 13.88
N ARG A 66 12.91 4.10 13.55
CA ARG A 66 12.36 3.98 12.21
C ARG A 66 12.98 4.94 11.19
N LYS A 67 13.54 4.38 10.11
CA LYS A 67 14.10 5.12 8.96
C LYS A 67 13.26 5.01 7.69
N PHE A 68 12.14 4.30 7.74
CA PHE A 68 11.21 4.10 6.62
C PHE A 68 9.88 4.79 6.88
N ASN A 69 9.18 5.13 5.82
CA ASN A 69 7.80 5.59 5.89
C ASN A 69 6.85 4.42 6.15
N ILE A 70 5.64 4.72 6.61
CA ILE A 70 4.59 3.73 6.82
C ILE A 70 3.48 3.97 5.79
N GLY A 71 2.81 2.91 5.35
CA GLY A 71 1.69 3.06 4.45
C GLY A 71 0.71 1.88 4.47
N THR A 72 -0.38 2.06 3.73
CA THR A 72 -1.38 1.02 3.48
C THR A 72 -1.38 0.62 2.00
N ALA A 73 -1.42 -0.68 1.71
CA ALA A 73 -1.54 -1.18 0.34
C ALA A 73 -2.48 -2.41 0.29
N VAL A 74 -3.77 -2.15 0.43
CA VAL A 74 -4.52 -0.89 0.53
C VAL A 74 -5.48 -0.90 1.71
N LEU A 75 -5.90 0.29 2.19
CA LEU A 75 -7.02 0.43 3.11
C LEU A 75 -8.34 0.22 2.35
N ASN A 76 -9.16 -0.74 2.79
CA ASN A 76 -10.43 -1.03 2.15
C ASN A 76 -11.51 -0.03 2.60
N ILE A 77 -11.96 0.82 1.67
CA ILE A 77 -12.95 1.87 1.94
C ILE A 77 -14.36 1.32 2.14
N ASN A 78 -14.67 0.12 1.61
CA ASN A 78 -16.00 -0.49 1.68
C ASN A 78 -16.19 -1.42 2.90
N LYS A 79 -15.16 -1.62 3.70
CA LYS A 79 -15.20 -2.47 4.89
C LYS A 79 -15.94 -1.81 6.08
N ARG A 80 -16.07 -0.48 6.04
CA ARG A 80 -16.58 0.33 7.17
C ARG A 80 -17.52 1.43 6.71
N LYS A 81 -18.37 1.93 7.63
CA LYS A 81 -19.10 3.18 7.40
C LYS A 81 -18.11 4.33 7.24
N ILE A 82 -18.43 5.29 6.38
CA ILE A 82 -17.51 6.36 5.99
C ILE A 82 -17.02 7.21 7.16
N ASP A 83 -17.94 7.60 8.09
CA ASP A 83 -17.55 8.36 9.28
C ASP A 83 -16.53 7.61 10.14
N ASN A 84 -16.72 6.29 10.28
CA ASN A 84 -15.79 5.44 11.01
C ASN A 84 -14.44 5.32 10.30
N LEU A 85 -14.47 5.19 8.97
CA LEU A 85 -13.27 5.15 8.13
C LEU A 85 -12.48 6.45 8.26
N ILE A 86 -13.13 7.60 8.12
CA ILE A 86 -12.49 8.91 8.23
C ILE A 86 -11.91 9.13 9.64
N ASN A 87 -12.75 9.00 10.66
CA ASN A 87 -12.36 9.40 12.02
C ASN A 87 -11.35 8.45 12.68
N LYS A 88 -11.42 7.14 12.39
CA LYS A 88 -10.58 6.15 13.08
C LYS A 88 -9.39 5.64 12.27
N TYR A 89 -9.35 5.91 10.97
CA TYR A 89 -8.28 5.43 10.09
C TYR A 89 -7.63 6.57 9.31
N ILE A 90 -8.38 7.29 8.48
CA ILE A 90 -7.80 8.28 7.57
C ILE A 90 -7.15 9.42 8.36
N ASN A 91 -7.89 10.06 9.27
CA ASN A 91 -7.35 11.16 10.06
C ASN A 91 -6.11 10.75 10.86
N PRO A 92 -6.14 9.70 11.71
CA PRO A 92 -4.96 9.30 12.46
C PRO A 92 -3.78 8.89 11.57
N PHE A 93 -4.03 8.24 10.42
CA PHE A 93 -2.95 7.82 9.52
C PHE A 93 -2.30 9.02 8.83
N LEU A 94 -3.09 10.00 8.41
CA LEU A 94 -2.58 11.21 7.77
C LEU A 94 -1.97 12.23 8.76
N GLU A 95 -2.05 12.00 10.06
CA GLU A 95 -1.25 12.71 11.06
C GLU A 95 0.19 12.21 11.14
N ILE A 96 0.47 10.98 10.67
CA ILE A 96 1.82 10.41 10.64
C ILE A 96 2.63 11.06 9.52
N ASP A 97 3.82 11.56 9.83
CA ASP A 97 4.72 12.13 8.83
C ASP A 97 5.16 11.11 7.79
N GLY A 98 5.14 11.52 6.52
CA GLY A 98 5.52 10.67 5.39
C GLY A 98 4.56 9.51 5.10
N PHE A 99 3.35 9.49 5.68
CA PHE A 99 2.41 8.38 5.49
C PHE A 99 1.97 8.24 4.03
N LYS A 100 2.02 7.01 3.50
CA LYS A 100 1.55 6.68 2.16
C LYS A 100 0.21 5.95 2.22
N LEU A 101 -0.87 6.65 1.90
CA LEU A 101 -2.24 6.13 1.98
C LEU A 101 -2.66 5.47 0.67
N GLY A 102 -2.60 4.15 0.60
CA GLY A 102 -3.24 3.39 -0.47
C GLY A 102 -4.70 3.10 -0.13
N LEU A 103 -5.61 3.42 -1.05
CA LEU A 103 -7.04 3.18 -0.93
C LEU A 103 -7.51 2.15 -1.96
N GLY A 104 -8.43 1.27 -1.59
CA GLY A 104 -9.00 0.27 -2.47
C GLY A 104 -10.47 -0.01 -2.18
N LEU A 105 -11.18 -0.57 -3.16
CA LEU A 105 -12.60 -0.92 -3.04
C LEU A 105 -12.84 -2.25 -2.31
N GLY A 106 -11.76 -2.99 -2.04
CA GLY A 106 -11.83 -4.38 -1.57
C GLY A 106 -12.07 -5.37 -2.70
N ASP A 107 -11.74 -6.63 -2.44
CA ASP A 107 -12.02 -7.77 -3.32
C ASP A 107 -13.03 -8.68 -2.60
N ASP A 108 -14.20 -8.87 -3.16
CA ASP A 108 -15.31 -9.64 -2.56
C ASP A 108 -14.88 -11.05 -2.12
N LYS A 109 -13.83 -11.57 -2.73
CA LYS A 109 -13.25 -12.87 -2.34
C LYS A 109 -12.65 -12.86 -0.93
N TYR A 110 -12.08 -11.74 -0.50
CA TYR A 110 -11.35 -11.62 0.78
C TYR A 110 -12.01 -10.66 1.75
N GLU A 111 -13.10 -10.01 1.34
CA GLU A 111 -13.70 -8.93 2.08
C GLU A 111 -15.14 -9.20 2.50
N GLN A 112 -15.50 -8.62 3.62
CA GLN A 112 -16.89 -8.47 4.05
C GLN A 112 -17.29 -7.01 3.80
N ASN A 113 -17.43 -6.65 2.51
CA ASN A 113 -17.84 -5.31 2.14
C ASN A 113 -19.26 -5.01 2.60
N LEU A 114 -19.48 -3.78 3.08
CA LEU A 114 -20.82 -3.30 3.37
C LEU A 114 -21.58 -3.07 2.04
N PRO A 115 -22.90 -3.31 1.97
CA PRO A 115 -23.66 -3.10 0.72
C PRO A 115 -23.79 -1.62 0.36
N ASN A 116 -23.87 -1.29 -0.93
CA ASN A 116 -24.24 0.00 -1.51
C ASN A 116 -23.27 1.20 -1.32
N PHE A 117 -22.00 1.03 -1.69
CA PHE A 117 -20.99 2.09 -1.51
C PHE A 117 -20.30 2.57 -2.80
N SER A 118 -21.06 2.76 -3.88
CA SER A 118 -20.48 3.22 -5.16
C SER A 118 -19.83 4.61 -5.09
N ASN A 119 -20.24 5.46 -4.16
CA ASN A 119 -19.77 6.85 -4.06
C ASN A 119 -18.71 7.07 -2.97
N ASN A 120 -18.42 6.09 -2.11
CA ASN A 120 -17.51 6.25 -0.98
C ASN A 120 -16.10 6.68 -1.39
N LEU A 121 -15.61 6.23 -2.54
CA LEU A 121 -14.27 6.57 -3.02
C LEU A 121 -14.15 8.08 -3.30
N GLU A 122 -15.12 8.66 -3.98
CA GLU A 122 -15.12 10.10 -4.29
C GLU A 122 -15.29 10.93 -3.03
N GLU A 123 -16.18 10.53 -2.11
CA GLU A 123 -16.40 11.23 -0.85
C GLU A 123 -15.14 11.24 0.02
N VAL A 124 -14.47 10.08 0.15
CA VAL A 124 -13.21 9.96 0.88
C VAL A 124 -12.11 10.82 0.27
N LEU A 125 -11.95 10.79 -1.06
CA LEU A 125 -10.91 11.58 -1.72
C LEU A 125 -11.17 13.08 -1.64
N SER A 126 -12.42 13.52 -1.82
CA SER A 126 -12.79 14.92 -1.64
C SER A 126 -12.45 15.39 -0.24
N TYR A 127 -12.85 14.62 0.79
CA TYR A 127 -12.52 14.91 2.17
C TYR A 127 -11.01 15.06 2.39
N ILE A 128 -10.21 14.13 1.88
CA ILE A 128 -8.76 14.14 2.08
C ILE A 128 -8.11 15.36 1.41
N VAL A 129 -8.46 15.63 0.16
CA VAL A 129 -7.89 16.75 -0.62
C VAL A 129 -8.25 18.10 0.00
N GLU A 130 -9.45 18.23 0.58
CA GLU A 130 -9.90 19.44 1.24
C GLU A 130 -9.24 19.68 2.60
N ASN A 131 -8.95 18.62 3.36
CA ASN A 131 -8.52 18.73 4.76
C ASN A 131 -7.03 18.50 5.00
N PHE A 132 -6.28 17.92 4.05
CA PHE A 132 -4.86 17.59 4.23
C PHE A 132 -3.94 18.19 3.17
N LYS A 133 -2.80 18.72 3.60
CA LYS A 133 -1.75 19.26 2.72
C LYS A 133 -0.73 18.17 2.38
N LEU A 134 -1.11 17.25 1.52
CA LEU A 134 -0.36 16.04 1.22
C LEU A 134 1.09 16.28 0.73
N SER A 135 1.27 17.23 -0.20
CA SER A 135 2.57 17.46 -0.84
C SER A 135 3.63 18.12 0.04
N LYS A 136 3.25 18.76 1.15
CA LYS A 136 4.20 19.48 2.03
C LYS A 136 4.86 18.58 3.07
N ASP A 137 4.17 17.51 3.47
CA ASP A 137 4.58 16.68 4.61
C ASP A 137 5.12 15.31 4.18
N GLY A 138 5.47 15.15 2.88
CA GLY A 138 5.91 13.88 2.32
C GLY A 138 4.82 12.80 2.26
N LYS A 139 3.57 13.17 2.57
CA LYS A 139 2.40 12.29 2.50
C LYS A 139 1.98 12.09 1.06
N SER A 140 1.47 10.91 0.75
CA SER A 140 1.00 10.60 -0.59
C SER A 140 -0.24 9.71 -0.58
N ILE A 141 -1.03 9.77 -1.66
CA ILE A 141 -2.20 8.91 -1.85
C ILE A 141 -2.10 8.18 -3.18
N PHE A 142 -2.45 6.90 -3.18
CA PHE A 142 -2.61 6.13 -4.39
C PHE A 142 -3.85 5.20 -4.32
N LEU A 143 -4.34 4.80 -5.48
CA LEU A 143 -5.47 3.88 -5.60
C LEU A 143 -4.99 2.50 -6.02
N GLY A 144 -5.50 1.46 -5.36
CA GLY A 144 -5.36 0.08 -5.78
C GLY A 144 -6.51 -0.34 -6.69
N GLY A 145 -6.21 -1.11 -7.75
CA GLY A 145 -7.20 -1.66 -8.65
C GLY A 145 -6.96 -1.35 -10.12
N GLN A 146 -7.87 -1.88 -10.98
CA GLN A 146 -7.72 -1.83 -12.44
C GLN A 146 -9.00 -1.37 -13.15
N SER A 147 -10.10 -1.15 -12.43
CA SER A 147 -11.38 -0.78 -13.04
C SER A 147 -11.33 0.61 -13.66
N ASN A 148 -12.22 0.88 -14.62
CA ASN A 148 -12.36 2.20 -15.21
C ASN A 148 -12.70 3.26 -14.15
N LEU A 149 -13.44 2.89 -13.10
CA LEU A 149 -13.72 3.77 -11.96
C LEU A 149 -12.42 4.23 -11.32
N ILE A 150 -11.52 3.31 -10.96
CA ILE A 150 -10.22 3.62 -10.34
C ILE A 150 -9.38 4.53 -11.25
N ILE A 151 -9.28 4.20 -12.54
CA ILE A 151 -8.51 4.99 -13.51
C ILE A 151 -9.07 6.42 -13.66
N ASN A 152 -10.39 6.56 -13.75
CA ASN A 152 -11.03 7.88 -13.87
C ASN A 152 -10.87 8.70 -12.59
N THR A 153 -11.02 8.06 -11.44
CA THR A 153 -10.83 8.70 -10.14
C THR A 153 -9.38 9.13 -9.90
N MET A 154 -8.39 8.30 -10.28
CA MET A 154 -6.97 8.66 -10.26
C MET A 154 -6.73 9.97 -11.03
N LYS A 155 -7.27 10.09 -12.25
CA LYS A 155 -7.13 11.31 -13.08
C LYS A 155 -7.84 12.51 -12.46
N LYS A 156 -9.07 12.33 -11.97
CA LYS A 156 -9.90 13.40 -11.39
C LYS A 156 -9.23 14.05 -10.17
N TYR A 157 -8.64 13.24 -9.30
CA TYR A 157 -8.04 13.71 -8.04
C TYR A 157 -6.51 13.84 -8.08
N SER A 158 -5.89 13.57 -9.24
CA SER A 158 -4.42 13.63 -9.41
C SER A 158 -3.66 12.76 -8.40
N VAL A 159 -4.19 11.60 -8.02
CA VAL A 159 -3.58 10.68 -7.05
C VAL A 159 -2.75 9.60 -7.75
N GLY A 160 -1.90 8.90 -7.00
CA GLY A 160 -1.11 7.78 -7.49
C GLY A 160 -1.94 6.54 -7.85
N ILE A 161 -1.29 5.52 -8.39
CA ILE A 161 -1.92 4.24 -8.71
C ILE A 161 -1.00 3.06 -8.42
N ASN A 162 -1.55 2.01 -7.83
CA ASN A 162 -0.87 0.75 -7.61
C ASN A 162 -1.29 -0.31 -8.62
N GLN A 163 -0.31 -1.09 -9.07
CA GLN A 163 -0.53 -2.32 -9.80
C GLN A 163 -0.25 -3.52 -8.86
N TRP A 164 -1.29 -4.30 -8.57
CA TRP A 164 -1.14 -5.57 -7.87
C TRP A 164 -0.73 -6.65 -8.85
N LEU A 165 0.53 -7.11 -8.80
CA LEU A 165 1.05 -8.11 -9.74
C LEU A 165 0.68 -7.74 -11.21
N GLY A 166 0.28 -8.70 -12.01
CA GLY A 166 -0.22 -8.44 -13.36
C GLY A 166 0.83 -8.39 -14.45
N SER A 167 0.44 -7.96 -15.64
CA SER A 167 1.33 -7.91 -16.80
C SER A 167 2.09 -6.58 -16.88
N VAL A 168 3.26 -6.64 -17.51
CA VAL A 168 4.09 -5.46 -17.79
C VAL A 168 3.34 -4.47 -18.69
N ASP A 169 2.60 -4.97 -19.68
CA ASP A 169 1.81 -4.12 -20.57
C ASP A 169 0.73 -3.31 -19.83
N SER A 170 0.09 -3.93 -18.83
CA SER A 170 -0.88 -3.23 -17.98
C SER A 170 -0.20 -2.13 -17.16
N LEU A 171 1.01 -2.39 -16.66
CA LEU A 171 1.80 -1.40 -15.92
C LEU A 171 2.19 -0.22 -16.81
N TYR A 172 2.68 -0.46 -18.02
CA TYR A 172 3.04 0.61 -18.95
C TYR A 172 1.85 1.47 -19.36
N LYS A 173 0.69 0.87 -19.61
CA LYS A 173 -0.55 1.63 -19.88
C LYS A 173 -0.91 2.54 -18.71
N LYS A 174 -0.76 2.06 -17.47
CA LYS A 174 -0.98 2.89 -16.27
C LYS A 174 0.07 3.99 -16.15
N LYS A 175 1.36 3.70 -16.42
CA LYS A 175 2.46 4.68 -16.41
C LYS A 175 2.20 5.80 -17.41
N GLU A 176 1.80 5.46 -18.63
CA GLU A 176 1.44 6.46 -19.66
C GLU A 176 0.28 7.37 -19.23
N MET A 177 -0.75 6.80 -18.60
CA MET A 177 -1.88 7.59 -18.09
C MET A 177 -1.48 8.46 -16.91
N PHE A 178 -0.68 7.93 -15.99
CA PHE A 178 -0.20 8.63 -14.82
C PHE A 178 0.73 9.80 -15.17
N ASN A 179 1.64 9.62 -16.13
CA ASN A 179 2.57 10.66 -16.59
C ASN A 179 1.88 11.88 -17.24
N LYS A 180 0.57 11.78 -17.56
CA LYS A 180 -0.22 12.91 -18.05
C LYS A 180 -0.84 13.76 -16.93
N ILE A 181 -0.67 13.34 -15.66
CA ILE A 181 -1.19 14.07 -14.51
C ILE A 181 -0.17 15.14 -14.10
N ASP A 182 -0.62 16.39 -14.05
CA ASP A 182 0.20 17.47 -13.52
C ASP A 182 0.22 17.41 -11.98
N LYS A 183 1.41 17.47 -11.39
CA LYS A 183 1.63 17.52 -9.93
C LYS A 183 0.86 16.44 -9.16
N PRO A 184 1.10 15.16 -9.41
CA PRO A 184 0.36 14.10 -8.75
C PRO A 184 0.60 14.10 -7.24
N LEU A 185 -0.44 13.78 -6.47
CA LEU A 185 -0.43 13.65 -5.00
C LEU A 185 0.10 12.28 -4.52
N GLY A 186 0.62 11.47 -5.42
CA GLY A 186 1.17 10.16 -5.14
C GLY A 186 2.04 9.67 -6.28
N SER A 187 2.48 8.42 -6.20
CA SER A 187 3.36 7.78 -7.18
C SER A 187 2.66 6.60 -7.87
N ILE A 188 3.28 6.11 -8.94
CA ILE A 188 2.94 4.81 -9.49
C ILE A 188 3.75 3.73 -8.75
N SER A 189 3.08 2.64 -8.36
CA SER A 189 3.74 1.53 -7.67
C SER A 189 3.34 0.18 -8.24
N LEU A 190 4.21 -0.81 -8.07
CA LEU A 190 4.02 -2.19 -8.51
C LEU A 190 4.26 -3.15 -7.37
N CYS A 191 3.25 -3.92 -6.99
CA CYS A 191 3.42 -5.05 -6.08
C CYS A 191 4.05 -6.24 -6.81
N LEU A 192 5.15 -6.75 -6.25
CA LEU A 192 5.96 -7.82 -6.81
C LEU A 192 5.99 -9.03 -5.88
N ASN A 193 6.03 -10.21 -6.47
CA ASN A 193 6.40 -11.45 -5.80
C ASN A 193 7.67 -12.05 -6.43
N LYS A 194 8.22 -13.11 -5.83
CA LYS A 194 9.44 -13.78 -6.30
C LYS A 194 9.40 -14.13 -7.80
N LYS A 195 8.24 -14.50 -8.34
CA LYS A 195 8.08 -14.89 -9.76
C LYS A 195 8.22 -13.70 -10.72
N LEU A 196 7.81 -12.50 -10.29
CA LEU A 196 7.92 -11.29 -11.11
C LEU A 196 9.31 -10.68 -11.06
N VAL A 197 10.00 -10.77 -9.92
CA VAL A 197 11.38 -10.27 -9.75
C VAL A 197 12.36 -10.94 -10.72
N SER A 198 12.14 -12.21 -11.06
CA SER A 198 13.02 -12.95 -11.99
C SER A 198 12.89 -12.53 -13.47
N ARG A 199 11.90 -11.70 -13.83
CA ARG A 199 11.73 -11.20 -15.21
C ARG A 199 12.68 -10.05 -15.46
N LYS A 200 13.79 -10.32 -16.16
CA LYS A 200 14.76 -9.33 -16.65
C LYS A 200 14.12 -8.47 -17.74
N ASN A 201 14.44 -7.17 -17.77
CA ASN A 201 14.08 -6.17 -18.80
C ASN A 201 12.73 -5.45 -18.66
N ILE A 202 12.29 -5.14 -17.44
CA ILE A 202 11.20 -4.19 -17.22
C ILE A 202 11.86 -2.84 -16.89
N ASP A 203 11.54 -1.81 -17.66
CA ASP A 203 11.88 -0.44 -17.27
C ASP A 203 10.97 -0.02 -16.09
N LEU A 204 11.58 -0.03 -14.91
CA LEU A 204 10.93 0.29 -13.64
C LEU A 204 11.36 1.66 -13.09
N GLU A 205 11.97 2.48 -13.93
CA GLU A 205 12.35 3.84 -13.54
C GLU A 205 11.10 4.62 -13.13
N ASP A 206 11.20 5.35 -12.04
CA ASP A 206 10.11 6.13 -11.42
C ASP A 206 8.91 5.31 -10.89
N ILE A 207 9.06 3.98 -10.78
CA ILE A 207 8.05 3.11 -10.19
C ILE A 207 8.52 2.65 -8.81
N GLU A 208 7.68 2.86 -7.79
CA GLU A 208 7.95 2.29 -6.47
C GLU A 208 7.68 0.77 -6.49
N LEU A 209 8.68 -0.01 -6.11
CA LEU A 209 8.56 -1.47 -6.05
C LEU A 209 8.18 -1.92 -4.64
N ILE A 210 7.00 -2.54 -4.53
CA ILE A 210 6.47 -3.07 -3.27
C ILE A 210 6.62 -4.59 -3.28
N TYR A 211 7.58 -5.11 -2.52
CA TYR A 211 7.84 -6.55 -2.43
C TYR A 211 6.89 -7.20 -1.42
N ILE A 212 6.09 -8.15 -1.90
CA ILE A 212 5.14 -8.90 -1.07
C ILE A 212 5.89 -9.97 -0.30
N ILE A 213 5.90 -9.87 1.03
CA ILE A 213 6.38 -10.91 1.92
C ILE A 213 5.25 -11.94 2.09
N ASN A 214 5.49 -13.18 1.74
CA ASN A 214 4.47 -14.21 1.62
C ASN A 214 4.51 -15.18 2.81
N GLU A 215 3.42 -15.28 3.55
CA GLU A 215 3.26 -16.20 4.70
C GLU A 215 3.33 -17.68 4.30
N SER A 216 2.89 -18.03 3.09
CA SER A 216 2.90 -19.40 2.59
C SER A 216 4.24 -19.86 2.00
N SER A 217 5.24 -18.97 1.95
CA SER A 217 6.56 -19.30 1.42
C SER A 217 7.31 -20.25 2.36
N SER A 218 8.04 -21.22 1.79
CA SER A 218 9.02 -22.02 2.53
C SER A 218 10.20 -21.18 3.02
N ASP A 219 10.46 -20.05 2.37
CA ASP A 219 11.49 -19.11 2.77
C ASP A 219 11.01 -18.32 4.01
N ASN A 220 11.87 -18.19 5.01
CA ASN A 220 11.55 -17.36 6.16
C ASN A 220 11.57 -15.86 5.81
N PHE A 221 11.06 -15.02 6.71
CA PHE A 221 10.99 -13.57 6.53
C PHE A 221 12.34 -12.97 6.08
N TYR A 222 13.44 -13.30 6.75
CA TYR A 222 14.75 -12.72 6.47
C TYR A 222 15.25 -13.11 5.09
N THR A 223 15.13 -14.36 4.71
CA THR A 223 15.48 -14.85 3.37
C THR A 223 14.66 -14.19 2.28
N GLN A 224 13.36 -13.98 2.52
CA GLN A 224 12.51 -13.28 1.55
C GLN A 224 12.96 -11.83 1.36
N VAL A 225 13.23 -11.12 2.45
CA VAL A 225 13.71 -9.73 2.41
C VAL A 225 15.05 -9.66 1.67
N ASP A 226 16.01 -10.54 1.96
CA ASP A 226 17.32 -10.56 1.28
C ASP A 226 17.24 -10.87 -0.22
N ASN A 227 16.28 -11.69 -0.62
CA ASN A 227 16.08 -12.00 -2.04
C ASN A 227 15.48 -10.84 -2.84
N PHE A 228 14.86 -9.86 -2.18
CA PHE A 228 14.20 -8.71 -2.83
C PHE A 228 15.01 -7.42 -2.75
N LEU A 229 15.84 -7.25 -1.75
CA LEU A 229 16.52 -6.00 -1.42
C LEU A 229 18.02 -6.04 -1.66
#